data_bef13546140613e8b506f9256c1f5e23
#
_entry.id   bef13546140613e8b506f9256c1f5e23
#
_cell.length_a   1.000
_cell.length_b   1.000
_cell.length_c   1.000
_cell.angle_alpha   90.00
_cell.angle_beta   90.00
_cell.angle_gamma   90.00
#
_symmetry.space_group_name_H-M   'P 1'
#
loop_
_entity.id
_entity.type
_entity.pdbx_description
1 polymer ?
#
loop_
_entity_poly.entity_id
_entity_poly.type
_entity_poly.pdbx_seq_one_letter_code
_entity_poly.pdbx_strand_id
1 'polypeptide(L)'
;MMNDTIWLRAESRTTERRTPLLPQGAIELINDGYNVVVEKSGKRIIPDQAYLDAGCQMVDGGTWTAAPKEAIILGLKELPSKPDELKNTHIYFAHAYKEQTGWQDTISRFTTGGGDLLDIEYMVSEDNRRVVAFGYFAGYMGAALALIHWHNKQSGAPRYLDQGLTPFDNATLLRETISAAKTSGKDPKVLIIGAHGRCGKGAIEIMEEHGAHVTCWGRAQTENIDRAALLDHDILINCAFILGDVPAFLRKEDLRTESRLSVVADVSCDPFSAYNPIPLYHDTTTWDQPYITVEGSNKTTTVDIIAIDNLPSLLPREASEEFAGLLLPHLKNLKIRDKDPVWQAAAHSFSKAVSKLEAEQSLSLKQQETA
;
A
#
# COMPACT_ATOMS: atom_id res chain seq x y z
N MET A 1 -16.30 31.80 -14.71
CA MET A 1 -15.18 30.86 -14.78
C MET A 1 -15.73 29.54 -14.24
N MET A 2 -15.64 28.43 -15.00
CA MET A 2 -15.97 27.11 -14.43
C MET A 2 -14.93 26.81 -13.36
N ASN A 3 -15.38 26.50 -12.14
CA ASN A 3 -14.48 26.06 -11.09
C ASN A 3 -13.98 24.64 -11.46
N ASP A 4 -12.67 24.40 -11.33
CA ASP A 4 -12.12 23.07 -11.53
C ASP A 4 -12.79 22.09 -10.56
N THR A 5 -13.30 20.99 -11.09
CA THR A 5 -14.03 19.99 -10.29
C THR A 5 -13.12 18.82 -9.92
N ILE A 6 -13.03 18.52 -8.63
CA ILE A 6 -12.44 17.28 -8.11
C ILE A 6 -13.59 16.34 -7.77
N TRP A 7 -13.59 15.16 -8.41
CA TRP A 7 -14.61 14.14 -8.25
C TRP A 7 -14.02 12.93 -7.51
N LEU A 8 -14.32 12.84 -6.20
CA LEU A 8 -13.92 11.69 -5.39
C LEU A 8 -14.85 10.51 -5.71
N ARG A 9 -14.33 9.53 -6.45
CA ARG A 9 -15.09 8.33 -6.80
C ARG A 9 -15.22 7.35 -5.63
N ALA A 10 -16.25 6.54 -5.63
CA ALA A 10 -16.34 5.37 -4.80
C ALA A 10 -15.39 4.27 -5.30
N GLU A 11 -14.70 3.59 -4.39
CA GLU A 11 -13.81 2.48 -4.76
C GLU A 11 -14.61 1.27 -5.23
N SER A 12 -14.13 0.59 -6.27
CA SER A 12 -14.77 -0.63 -6.80
C SER A 12 -14.45 -1.87 -5.94
N ARG A 13 -13.22 -1.95 -5.43
CA ARG A 13 -12.74 -3.07 -4.60
C ARG A 13 -13.55 -3.18 -3.30
N THR A 14 -14.08 -4.37 -3.00
CA THR A 14 -14.97 -4.58 -1.84
C THR A 14 -14.28 -4.35 -0.50
N THR A 15 -12.99 -4.64 -0.42
CA THR A 15 -12.16 -4.51 0.79
C THR A 15 -11.57 -3.11 0.97
N GLU A 16 -11.69 -2.19 -0.02
CA GLU A 16 -11.11 -0.85 0.10
C GLU A 16 -12.06 0.10 0.84
N ARG A 17 -11.68 0.45 2.05
CA ARG A 17 -12.43 1.38 2.92
C ARG A 17 -11.73 2.73 3.08
N ARG A 18 -10.47 2.84 2.64
CA ARG A 18 -9.68 4.09 2.72
C ARG A 18 -10.20 5.12 1.73
N THR A 19 -9.77 6.37 1.93
CA THR A 19 -10.08 7.50 1.05
C THR A 19 -8.86 8.39 0.85
N PRO A 20 -8.63 8.94 -0.35
CA PRO A 20 -7.52 9.85 -0.62
C PRO A 20 -7.81 11.30 -0.22
N LEU A 21 -9.05 11.62 0.16
CA LEU A 21 -9.47 12.96 0.55
C LEU A 21 -10.37 12.87 1.79
N LEU A 22 -10.04 13.63 2.82
CA LEU A 22 -10.86 13.76 4.01
C LEU A 22 -11.82 14.95 3.89
N PRO A 23 -12.92 15.00 4.68
CA PRO A 23 -13.83 16.15 4.70
C PRO A 23 -13.13 17.48 4.99
N GLN A 24 -12.16 17.50 5.91
CA GLN A 24 -11.38 18.70 6.21
C GLN A 24 -10.58 19.18 4.98
N GLY A 25 -9.96 18.26 4.24
CA GLY A 25 -9.26 18.60 2.99
C GLY A 25 -10.21 19.07 1.90
N ALA A 26 -11.43 18.54 1.86
CA ALA A 26 -12.47 19.01 0.94
C ALA A 26 -12.88 20.46 1.25
N ILE A 27 -13.02 20.84 2.52
CA ILE A 27 -13.28 22.23 2.95
C ILE A 27 -12.16 23.16 2.42
N GLU A 28 -10.89 22.75 2.56
CA GLU A 28 -9.76 23.55 2.09
C GLU A 28 -9.79 23.72 0.57
N LEU A 29 -10.06 22.65 -0.18
CA LEU A 29 -10.18 22.72 -1.64
C LEU A 29 -11.34 23.59 -2.09
N ILE A 30 -12.49 23.53 -1.41
CA ILE A 30 -13.63 24.40 -1.69
C ILE A 30 -13.27 25.87 -1.45
N ASN A 31 -12.56 26.17 -0.34
CA ASN A 31 -12.06 27.52 -0.06
C ASN A 31 -11.04 28.03 -1.08
N ASP A 32 -10.24 27.11 -1.69
CA ASP A 32 -9.32 27.42 -2.79
C ASP A 32 -10.05 27.53 -4.17
N GLY A 33 -11.39 27.45 -4.16
CA GLY A 33 -12.23 27.65 -5.33
C GLY A 33 -12.32 26.42 -6.23
N TYR A 34 -12.18 25.21 -5.70
CA TYR A 34 -12.57 23.97 -6.38
C TYR A 34 -14.05 23.66 -6.13
N ASN A 35 -14.68 22.97 -7.07
CA ASN A 35 -15.93 22.27 -6.82
C ASN A 35 -15.59 20.82 -6.44
N VAL A 36 -16.04 20.37 -5.25
CA VAL A 36 -15.76 19.02 -4.77
C VAL A 36 -17.04 18.18 -4.82
N VAL A 37 -17.02 17.18 -5.70
CA VAL A 37 -18.08 16.18 -5.86
C VAL A 37 -17.63 14.87 -5.23
N VAL A 38 -18.49 14.25 -4.43
CA VAL A 38 -18.16 13.01 -3.72
C VAL A 38 -19.23 11.95 -4.00
N GLU A 39 -18.80 10.81 -4.47
CA GLU A 39 -19.70 9.67 -4.63
C GLU A 39 -20.03 9.03 -3.29
N LYS A 40 -21.31 8.70 -3.09
CA LYS A 40 -21.76 7.93 -1.94
C LYS A 40 -21.08 6.55 -1.90
N SER A 41 -20.67 6.12 -0.71
CA SER A 41 -19.98 4.84 -0.53
C SER A 41 -20.30 4.24 0.82
N GLY A 42 -21.11 3.18 0.85
CA GLY A 42 -21.47 2.47 2.08
C GLY A 42 -20.31 1.74 2.77
N LYS A 43 -19.12 1.68 2.13
CA LYS A 43 -17.93 1.00 2.67
C LYS A 43 -16.79 1.95 3.07
N ARG A 44 -16.79 3.21 2.60
CA ARG A 44 -15.77 4.19 2.99
C ARG A 44 -15.78 4.37 4.50
N ILE A 45 -14.60 4.34 5.14
CA ILE A 45 -14.48 4.49 6.60
C ILE A 45 -14.95 5.86 7.09
N ILE A 46 -14.85 6.88 6.25
CA ILE A 46 -15.39 8.22 6.52
C ILE A 46 -16.83 8.27 6.01
N PRO A 47 -17.81 8.58 6.88
CA PRO A 47 -19.22 8.61 6.49
C PRO A 47 -19.52 9.67 5.43
N ASP A 48 -20.46 9.37 4.53
CA ASP A 48 -20.91 10.31 3.49
C ASP A 48 -21.44 11.64 4.08
N GLN A 49 -22.10 11.57 5.24
CA GLN A 49 -22.60 12.76 5.95
C GLN A 49 -21.49 13.76 6.27
N ALA A 50 -20.28 13.29 6.62
CA ALA A 50 -19.18 14.19 6.94
C ALA A 50 -18.71 15.01 5.70
N TYR A 51 -18.83 14.46 4.49
CA TYR A 51 -18.55 15.22 3.26
C TYR A 51 -19.69 16.19 2.91
N LEU A 52 -20.94 15.80 3.16
CA LEU A 52 -22.08 16.71 2.99
C LEU A 52 -21.94 17.91 3.93
N ASP A 53 -21.59 17.68 5.19
CA ASP A 53 -21.36 18.72 6.20
C ASP A 53 -20.16 19.62 5.85
N ALA A 54 -19.18 19.08 5.13
CA ALA A 54 -18.03 19.81 4.59
C ALA A 54 -18.37 20.67 3.35
N GLY A 55 -19.61 20.64 2.87
CA GLY A 55 -20.06 21.42 1.72
C GLY A 55 -19.81 20.75 0.35
N CYS A 56 -19.49 19.45 0.33
CA CYS A 56 -19.32 18.71 -0.92
C CYS A 56 -20.68 18.42 -1.59
N GLN A 57 -20.68 18.38 -2.92
CA GLN A 57 -21.83 17.86 -3.66
C GLN A 57 -21.82 16.33 -3.62
N MET A 58 -22.88 15.72 -3.06
CA MET A 58 -23.02 14.27 -3.03
C MET A 58 -23.75 13.74 -4.24
N VAL A 59 -23.20 12.65 -4.82
CA VAL A 59 -23.79 11.94 -5.98
C VAL A 59 -23.79 10.43 -5.73
N ASP A 60 -24.53 9.67 -6.54
CA ASP A 60 -24.56 8.22 -6.39
C ASP A 60 -23.24 7.56 -6.82
N GLY A 61 -22.89 6.42 -6.21
CA GLY A 61 -21.66 5.70 -6.50
C GLY A 61 -21.58 5.20 -7.93
N GLY A 62 -20.41 5.30 -8.56
CA GLY A 62 -20.15 4.88 -9.95
C GLY A 62 -20.56 5.89 -11.01
N THR A 63 -21.04 7.07 -10.64
CA THR A 63 -21.47 8.13 -11.56
C THR A 63 -20.32 8.97 -12.15
N TRP A 64 -19.08 8.74 -11.70
CA TRP A 64 -17.87 9.38 -12.24
C TRP A 64 -17.74 9.19 -13.77
N THR A 65 -18.30 8.11 -14.33
CA THR A 65 -18.29 7.84 -15.77
C THR A 65 -19.08 8.87 -16.58
N ALA A 66 -20.00 9.59 -15.93
CA ALA A 66 -20.80 10.67 -16.50
C ALA A 66 -20.32 12.06 -16.04
N ALA A 67 -19.18 12.14 -15.33
CA ALA A 67 -18.61 13.42 -14.90
C ALA A 67 -18.28 14.32 -16.10
N PRO A 68 -18.36 15.65 -15.96
CA PRO A 68 -17.89 16.58 -16.98
C PRO A 68 -16.45 16.26 -17.39
N LYS A 69 -16.12 16.45 -18.67
CA LYS A 69 -14.79 16.09 -19.22
C LYS A 69 -13.63 16.75 -18.44
N GLU A 70 -13.84 17.95 -17.98
CA GLU A 70 -12.86 18.76 -17.26
C GLU A 70 -12.70 18.35 -15.79
N ALA A 71 -13.58 17.49 -15.28
CA ALA A 71 -13.50 17.01 -13.91
C ALA A 71 -12.28 16.07 -13.74
N ILE A 72 -11.57 16.24 -12.64
CA ILE A 72 -10.46 15.34 -12.23
C ILE A 72 -11.02 14.26 -11.33
N ILE A 73 -10.90 13.00 -11.75
CA ILE A 73 -11.40 11.86 -11.02
C ILE A 73 -10.35 11.37 -10.03
N LEU A 74 -10.64 11.48 -8.76
CA LEU A 74 -9.75 11.07 -7.67
C LEU A 74 -10.21 9.73 -7.07
N GLY A 75 -9.29 8.80 -6.93
CA GLY A 75 -9.51 7.50 -6.29
C GLY A 75 -8.22 6.92 -5.73
N LEU A 76 -8.25 5.69 -5.23
CA LEU A 76 -7.09 4.97 -4.69
C LEU A 76 -6.70 3.77 -5.53
N LYS A 77 -7.63 2.88 -5.81
CA LYS A 77 -7.37 1.58 -6.43
C LYS A 77 -7.83 1.55 -7.88
N GLU A 78 -7.55 0.44 -8.54
CA GLU A 78 -7.83 0.22 -9.95
C GLU A 78 -9.30 0.52 -10.31
N LEU A 79 -9.47 0.97 -11.54
CA LEU A 79 -10.79 1.23 -12.12
C LEU A 79 -11.48 -0.09 -12.50
N PRO A 80 -12.82 -0.14 -12.51
CA PRO A 80 -13.57 -1.23 -13.13
C PRO A 80 -13.19 -1.36 -14.61
N SER A 81 -13.43 -2.53 -15.21
CA SER A 81 -13.09 -2.81 -16.62
C SER A 81 -13.81 -1.90 -17.62
N LYS A 82 -14.94 -1.33 -17.24
CA LYS A 82 -15.70 -0.36 -18.06
C LYS A 82 -15.72 1.01 -17.39
N PRO A 83 -15.81 2.11 -18.16
CA PRO A 83 -15.94 2.18 -19.63
C PRO A 83 -14.60 1.89 -20.36
N ASP A 84 -14.66 1.57 -21.64
CA ASP A 84 -13.49 1.34 -22.48
C ASP A 84 -12.77 2.66 -22.85
N GLU A 85 -13.46 3.78 -22.77
CA GLU A 85 -12.93 5.11 -23.03
C GLU A 85 -12.91 5.94 -21.75
N LEU A 86 -11.72 6.36 -21.32
CA LEU A 86 -11.52 7.24 -20.17
C LEU A 86 -11.26 8.67 -20.68
N LYS A 87 -12.21 9.58 -20.41
CA LYS A 87 -12.21 10.95 -20.98
C LYS A 87 -11.62 11.99 -20.04
N ASN A 88 -11.56 11.69 -18.77
CA ASN A 88 -11.13 12.58 -17.69
C ASN A 88 -9.65 12.40 -17.35
N THR A 89 -9.07 13.37 -16.68
CA THR A 89 -7.83 13.16 -15.93
C THR A 89 -8.15 12.35 -14.66
N HIS A 90 -7.45 11.25 -14.44
CA HIS A 90 -7.60 10.40 -13.28
C HIS A 90 -6.36 10.43 -12.37
N ILE A 91 -6.58 10.45 -11.05
CA ILE A 91 -5.54 10.37 -10.01
C ILE A 91 -5.82 9.14 -9.17
N TYR A 92 -4.98 8.11 -9.25
CA TYR A 92 -5.06 6.88 -8.47
C TYR A 92 -3.80 6.01 -8.63
N PHE A 93 -3.66 4.91 -7.90
CA PHE A 93 -2.62 3.90 -8.12
C PHE A 93 -3.05 2.96 -9.23
N ALA A 94 -2.53 3.17 -10.43
CA ALA A 94 -2.94 2.43 -11.61
C ALA A 94 -2.18 1.11 -11.82
N HIS A 95 -0.96 1.00 -11.26
CA HIS A 95 -0.09 -0.16 -11.45
C HIS A 95 0.14 -0.52 -12.93
N ALA A 96 0.29 0.50 -13.80
CA ALA A 96 0.30 0.33 -15.25
C ALA A 96 1.67 0.58 -15.89
N TYR A 97 2.74 0.89 -15.13
CA TYR A 97 4.01 1.35 -15.74
C TYR A 97 5.19 0.39 -15.55
N LYS A 98 4.99 -0.73 -14.86
CA LYS A 98 6.01 -1.77 -14.63
C LYS A 98 5.68 -3.08 -15.37
N GLU A 99 5.00 -2.97 -16.50
CA GLU A 99 4.60 -4.12 -17.33
C GLU A 99 3.73 -5.16 -16.58
N GLN A 100 2.95 -4.70 -15.59
CA GLN A 100 1.98 -5.55 -14.91
C GLN A 100 0.93 -6.04 -15.90
N THR A 101 0.36 -7.21 -15.63
CA THR A 101 -0.70 -7.79 -16.46
C THR A 101 -1.84 -6.79 -16.71
N GLY A 102 -2.20 -6.56 -17.97
CA GLY A 102 -3.29 -5.63 -18.36
C GLY A 102 -2.89 -4.15 -18.44
N TRP A 103 -1.60 -3.81 -18.36
CA TRP A 103 -1.14 -2.43 -18.47
C TRP A 103 -1.49 -1.78 -19.82
N GLN A 104 -1.38 -2.55 -20.93
CA GLN A 104 -1.73 -2.05 -22.28
C GLN A 104 -3.21 -1.66 -22.35
N ASP A 105 -4.10 -2.50 -21.80
CA ASP A 105 -5.53 -2.24 -21.77
C ASP A 105 -5.83 -0.96 -20.97
N THR A 106 -5.18 -0.81 -19.81
CA THR A 106 -5.33 0.37 -18.97
C THR A 106 -4.93 1.66 -19.72
N ILE A 107 -3.74 1.67 -20.35
CA ILE A 107 -3.26 2.85 -21.09
C ILE A 107 -4.11 3.10 -22.34
N SER A 108 -4.51 2.05 -23.07
CA SER A 108 -5.36 2.16 -24.25
C SER A 108 -6.69 2.85 -23.96
N ARG A 109 -7.30 2.61 -22.81
CA ARG A 109 -8.55 3.26 -22.40
C ARG A 109 -8.41 4.78 -22.29
N PHE A 110 -7.27 5.26 -21.80
CA PHE A 110 -6.97 6.69 -21.73
C PHE A 110 -6.70 7.28 -23.11
N THR A 111 -5.86 6.63 -23.92
CA THR A 111 -5.53 7.13 -25.26
C THR A 111 -6.77 7.16 -26.18
N THR A 112 -7.65 6.16 -26.08
CA THR A 112 -8.91 6.11 -26.84
C THR A 112 -9.90 7.18 -26.39
N GLY A 113 -10.03 7.42 -25.09
CA GLY A 113 -10.96 8.40 -24.53
C GLY A 113 -10.46 9.84 -24.54
N GLY A 114 -9.16 10.06 -24.75
CA GLY A 114 -8.51 11.38 -24.67
C GLY A 114 -8.42 11.93 -23.25
N GLY A 115 -8.33 11.04 -22.26
CA GLY A 115 -8.06 11.39 -20.88
C GLY A 115 -6.59 11.20 -20.50
N ASP A 116 -6.24 11.55 -19.25
CA ASP A 116 -4.89 11.46 -18.71
C ASP A 116 -4.85 10.64 -17.43
N LEU A 117 -3.68 10.06 -17.14
CA LEU A 117 -3.42 9.37 -15.89
C LEU A 117 -2.29 10.04 -15.12
N LEU A 118 -2.60 10.52 -13.93
CA LEU A 118 -1.65 11.02 -12.94
C LEU A 118 -1.53 9.95 -11.83
N ASP A 119 -0.68 8.95 -12.06
CA ASP A 119 -0.52 7.83 -11.12
C ASP A 119 0.19 8.30 -9.86
N ILE A 120 -0.45 8.09 -8.70
CA ILE A 120 0.05 8.50 -7.38
C ILE A 120 1.41 7.85 -7.06
N GLU A 121 1.67 6.65 -7.58
CA GLU A 121 2.95 5.97 -7.36
C GLU A 121 4.14 6.76 -7.95
N TYR A 122 3.88 7.59 -8.97
CA TYR A 122 4.88 8.38 -9.70
C TYR A 122 4.85 9.87 -9.36
N MET A 123 4.14 10.24 -8.30
CA MET A 123 4.26 11.54 -7.66
C MET A 123 5.56 11.55 -6.84
N VAL A 124 6.62 12.05 -7.45
CA VAL A 124 7.96 12.05 -6.86
C VAL A 124 8.52 13.46 -6.71
N SER A 125 9.36 13.66 -5.70
CA SER A 125 10.15 14.86 -5.50
C SER A 125 11.35 14.91 -6.45
N GLU A 126 12.09 16.01 -6.46
CA GLU A 126 13.28 16.20 -7.31
C GLU A 126 14.37 15.15 -7.06
N ASP A 127 14.47 14.62 -5.85
CA ASP A 127 15.38 13.51 -5.48
C ASP A 127 14.76 12.11 -5.77
N ASN A 128 13.73 12.05 -6.60
CA ASN A 128 13.04 10.85 -7.06
C ASN A 128 12.43 9.99 -5.93
N ARG A 129 12.03 10.61 -4.82
CA ARG A 129 11.33 9.94 -3.72
C ARG A 129 9.83 10.15 -3.84
N ARG A 130 9.06 9.08 -3.66
CA ARG A 130 7.59 9.19 -3.60
C ARG A 130 7.17 10.15 -2.50
N VAL A 131 6.35 11.16 -2.87
CA VAL A 131 5.85 12.15 -1.91
C VAL A 131 4.63 11.65 -1.16
N VAL A 132 3.81 10.79 -1.79
CA VAL A 132 2.59 10.22 -1.21
C VAL A 132 2.69 8.68 -1.20
N ALA A 133 2.44 8.06 -0.07
CA ALA A 133 2.43 6.58 0.08
C ALA A 133 1.81 6.17 1.41
N PHE A 134 1.35 4.91 1.49
CA PHE A 134 0.81 4.28 2.70
C PHE A 134 1.88 3.56 3.55
N GLY A 135 3.18 3.82 3.31
CA GLY A 135 4.25 3.01 3.86
C GLY A 135 4.29 2.94 5.38
N TYR A 136 3.99 4.05 6.09
CA TYR A 136 3.99 4.07 7.55
C TYR A 136 3.00 3.05 8.13
N PHE A 137 1.73 3.09 7.70
CA PHE A 137 0.73 2.15 8.18
C PHE A 137 0.89 0.73 7.64
N ALA A 138 1.66 0.52 6.57
CA ALA A 138 2.05 -0.83 6.17
C ALA A 138 2.96 -1.47 7.24
N GLY A 139 4.00 -0.75 7.68
CA GLY A 139 4.88 -1.19 8.75
C GLY A 139 4.19 -1.33 10.09
N TYR A 140 3.39 -0.34 10.45
CA TYR A 140 2.61 -0.32 11.69
C TYR A 140 1.70 -1.56 11.81
N MET A 141 0.92 -1.86 10.76
CA MET A 141 0.01 -2.99 10.77
C MET A 141 0.72 -4.33 10.66
N GLY A 142 1.76 -4.46 9.81
CA GLY A 142 2.54 -5.69 9.72
C GLY A 142 3.20 -6.06 11.05
N ALA A 143 3.76 -5.06 11.74
CA ALA A 143 4.33 -5.21 13.06
C ALA A 143 3.27 -5.58 14.11
N ALA A 144 2.11 -4.89 14.12
CA ALA A 144 1.02 -5.17 15.04
C ALA A 144 0.50 -6.61 14.91
N LEU A 145 0.28 -7.08 13.68
CA LEU A 145 -0.16 -8.47 13.44
C LEU A 145 0.89 -9.49 13.87
N ALA A 146 2.17 -9.23 13.59
CA ALA A 146 3.25 -10.11 14.03
C ALA A 146 3.33 -10.19 15.56
N LEU A 147 3.13 -9.07 16.25
CA LEU A 147 3.13 -9.02 17.71
C LEU A 147 1.94 -9.77 18.31
N ILE A 148 0.73 -9.58 17.81
CA ILE A 148 -0.47 -10.33 18.21
C ILE A 148 -0.23 -11.82 18.00
N HIS A 149 0.27 -12.21 16.81
CA HIS A 149 0.48 -13.61 16.46
C HIS A 149 1.55 -14.26 17.36
N TRP A 150 2.65 -13.57 17.62
CA TRP A 150 3.69 -14.05 18.53
C TRP A 150 3.17 -14.28 19.95
N HIS A 151 2.42 -13.33 20.52
CA HIS A 151 1.81 -13.48 21.84
C HIS A 151 0.86 -14.68 21.90
N ASN A 152 0.03 -14.87 20.87
CA ASN A 152 -0.87 -16.03 20.80
C ASN A 152 -0.10 -17.36 20.72
N LYS A 153 1.03 -17.41 19.99
CA LYS A 153 1.91 -18.60 19.99
C LYS A 153 2.48 -18.91 21.36
N GLN A 154 2.86 -17.89 22.14
CA GLN A 154 3.42 -18.07 23.47
C GLN A 154 2.39 -18.58 24.50
N SER A 155 1.14 -18.16 24.37
CA SER A 155 0.08 -18.51 25.34
C SER A 155 -0.60 -19.83 25.05
N GLY A 156 -0.47 -20.40 23.85
CA GLY A 156 -1.24 -21.55 23.39
C GLY A 156 -2.74 -21.27 23.24
N ALA A 157 -3.16 -20.00 23.34
CA ALA A 157 -4.54 -19.59 23.13
C ALA A 157 -4.94 -19.71 21.65
N PRO A 158 -6.24 -19.77 21.32
CA PRO A 158 -6.69 -19.65 19.94
C PRO A 158 -6.08 -18.42 19.29
N ARG A 159 -5.45 -18.61 18.14
CA ARG A 159 -4.72 -17.53 17.47
C ARG A 159 -5.72 -16.56 16.85
N TYR A 160 -5.55 -15.27 17.11
CA TYR A 160 -6.39 -14.22 16.56
C TYR A 160 -6.44 -14.30 15.01
N LEU A 161 -5.29 -14.57 14.39
CA LEU A 161 -5.17 -14.64 12.94
C LEU A 161 -5.89 -15.86 12.31
N ASP A 162 -6.13 -16.96 13.08
CA ASP A 162 -6.81 -18.16 12.55
C ASP A 162 -8.29 -17.92 12.20
N GLN A 163 -8.87 -16.82 12.67
CA GLN A 163 -10.26 -16.44 12.40
C GLN A 163 -10.40 -15.58 11.13
N GLY A 164 -9.29 -15.31 10.44
CA GLY A 164 -9.21 -14.30 9.39
C GLY A 164 -9.16 -12.87 9.96
N LEU A 165 -8.88 -11.91 9.10
CA LEU A 165 -8.74 -10.51 9.47
C LEU A 165 -9.90 -9.68 8.98
N THR A 166 -10.30 -8.74 9.82
CA THR A 166 -11.22 -7.65 9.45
C THR A 166 -10.58 -6.33 9.81
N PRO A 167 -10.87 -5.24 9.07
CA PRO A 167 -10.35 -3.93 9.39
C PRO A 167 -10.74 -3.48 10.80
N PHE A 168 -9.79 -2.91 11.53
CA PHE A 168 -10.04 -2.21 12.78
C PHE A 168 -10.71 -0.87 12.51
N ASP A 169 -11.68 -0.51 13.31
CA ASP A 169 -12.38 0.79 13.16
C ASP A 169 -11.47 1.97 13.53
N ASN A 170 -10.50 1.74 14.41
CA ASN A 170 -9.50 2.73 14.82
C ASN A 170 -8.29 2.07 15.50
N ALA A 171 -7.21 2.84 15.69
CA ALA A 171 -5.98 2.40 16.33
C ALA A 171 -6.16 2.00 17.80
N THR A 172 -7.15 2.54 18.51
CA THR A 172 -7.43 2.18 19.91
C THR A 172 -7.83 0.71 20.01
N LEU A 173 -8.75 0.25 19.16
CA LEU A 173 -9.18 -1.16 19.13
C LEU A 173 -8.03 -2.09 18.75
N LEU A 174 -7.13 -1.67 17.86
CA LEU A 174 -5.92 -2.43 17.54
C LEU A 174 -5.02 -2.59 18.77
N ARG A 175 -4.73 -1.50 19.49
CA ARG A 175 -3.92 -1.50 20.72
C ARG A 175 -4.53 -2.36 21.83
N GLU A 176 -5.83 -2.29 22.00
CA GLU A 176 -6.57 -3.16 22.92
C GLU A 176 -6.43 -4.64 22.54
N THR A 177 -6.50 -4.96 21.24
CA THR A 177 -6.30 -6.34 20.74
C THR A 177 -4.90 -6.83 21.02
N ILE A 178 -3.85 -6.01 20.80
CA ILE A 178 -2.47 -6.36 21.14
C ILE A 178 -2.34 -6.59 22.64
N SER A 179 -2.89 -5.70 23.45
CA SER A 179 -2.84 -5.80 24.93
C SER A 179 -3.55 -7.06 25.43
N ALA A 180 -4.67 -7.43 24.85
CA ALA A 180 -5.40 -8.66 25.16
C ALA A 180 -4.63 -9.93 24.77
N ALA A 181 -3.84 -9.89 23.70
CA ALA A 181 -2.99 -11.01 23.29
C ALA A 181 -1.79 -11.22 24.22
N LYS A 182 -1.33 -10.19 24.92
CA LYS A 182 -0.17 -10.20 25.81
C LYS A 182 -0.49 -10.88 27.15
N THR A 183 -0.51 -12.21 27.16
CA THR A 183 -0.84 -13.00 28.38
C THR A 183 0.38 -13.53 29.13
N SER A 184 1.54 -13.61 28.49
CA SER A 184 2.74 -14.30 29.02
C SER A 184 3.64 -13.43 29.89
N GLY A 185 3.44 -12.12 29.96
CA GLY A 185 4.36 -11.19 30.63
C GLY A 185 5.76 -11.08 30.02
N LYS A 186 5.99 -11.72 28.86
CA LYS A 186 7.26 -11.65 28.13
C LYS A 186 7.16 -10.63 27.01
N ASP A 187 8.26 -9.90 26.81
CA ASP A 187 8.42 -8.98 25.70
C ASP A 187 9.32 -9.59 24.62
N PRO A 188 8.94 -9.54 23.33
CA PRO A 188 9.74 -10.13 22.27
C PRO A 188 10.97 -9.30 21.95
N LYS A 189 12.04 -9.98 21.50
CA LYS A 189 13.11 -9.35 20.74
C LYS A 189 12.69 -9.25 19.28
N VAL A 190 12.69 -8.05 18.72
CA VAL A 190 12.21 -7.79 17.38
C VAL A 190 13.32 -7.19 16.52
N LEU A 191 13.58 -7.79 15.38
CA LEU A 191 14.46 -7.22 14.36
C LEU A 191 13.64 -6.53 13.28
N ILE A 192 13.93 -5.26 13.01
CA ILE A 192 13.32 -4.51 11.92
C ILE A 192 14.38 -4.17 10.87
N ILE A 193 14.24 -4.74 9.67
CA ILE A 193 15.08 -4.44 8.51
C ILE A 193 14.40 -3.33 7.70
N GLY A 194 15.19 -2.33 7.26
CA GLY A 194 14.64 -1.12 6.62
C GLY A 194 14.06 -0.12 7.62
N ALA A 195 14.56 -0.15 8.86
CA ALA A 195 14.08 0.60 10.02
C ALA A 195 13.99 2.13 9.82
N HIS A 196 14.84 2.70 8.97
CA HIS A 196 14.91 4.15 8.74
C HIS A 196 13.90 4.67 7.71
N GLY A 197 13.22 3.77 6.98
CA GLY A 197 12.15 4.11 6.03
C GLY A 197 10.83 4.44 6.71
N ARG A 198 9.83 4.93 5.93
CA ARG A 198 8.47 5.19 6.45
C ARG A 198 7.87 3.95 7.10
N CYS A 199 8.01 2.81 6.42
CA CYS A 199 7.53 1.51 6.88
C CYS A 199 8.17 1.11 8.21
N GLY A 200 9.51 1.17 8.28
CA GLY A 200 10.24 0.85 9.50
C GLY A 200 9.86 1.75 10.69
N LYS A 201 9.60 3.03 10.47
CA LYS A 201 9.15 3.96 11.52
C LYS A 201 7.81 3.54 12.12
N GLY A 202 6.83 3.16 11.28
CA GLY A 202 5.54 2.67 11.76
C GLY A 202 5.70 1.35 12.54
N ALA A 203 6.56 0.44 12.06
CA ALA A 203 6.85 -0.80 12.75
C ALA A 203 7.52 -0.58 14.11
N ILE A 204 8.49 0.34 14.20
CA ILE A 204 9.17 0.69 15.46
C ILE A 204 8.15 1.22 16.47
N GLU A 205 7.32 2.20 16.07
CA GLU A 205 6.39 2.86 16.97
C GLU A 205 5.47 1.85 17.68
N ILE A 206 4.78 0.99 16.94
CA ILE A 206 3.83 0.04 17.56
C ILE A 206 4.55 -1.02 18.41
N MET A 207 5.76 -1.44 18.03
CA MET A 207 6.54 -2.39 18.79
C MET A 207 7.04 -1.82 20.12
N GLU A 208 7.60 -0.60 20.11
CA GLU A 208 8.07 0.08 21.31
C GLU A 208 6.91 0.46 22.24
N GLU A 209 5.78 0.91 21.69
CA GLU A 209 4.56 1.22 22.47
C GLU A 209 4.08 0.01 23.31
N HIS A 210 4.28 -1.19 22.79
CA HIS A 210 3.87 -2.42 23.48
C HIS A 210 5.02 -3.17 24.19
N GLY A 211 6.18 -2.52 24.36
CA GLY A 211 7.28 -2.97 25.20
C GLY A 211 8.23 -3.98 24.54
N ALA A 212 8.19 -4.14 23.22
CA ALA A 212 9.13 -5.01 22.51
C ALA A 212 10.56 -4.44 22.51
N HIS A 213 11.56 -5.32 22.53
CA HIS A 213 12.97 -4.96 22.43
C HIS A 213 13.37 -4.87 20.96
N VAL A 214 13.39 -3.65 20.40
CA VAL A 214 13.61 -3.42 18.98
C VAL A 214 15.08 -3.28 18.63
N THR A 215 15.52 -4.06 17.63
CA THR A 215 16.81 -3.93 16.95
C THR A 215 16.57 -3.41 15.54
N CYS A 216 17.28 -2.35 15.16
CA CYS A 216 17.13 -1.71 13.85
C CYS A 216 18.28 -2.06 12.92
N TRP A 217 17.98 -2.64 11.76
CA TRP A 217 18.95 -2.86 10.70
C TRP A 217 18.65 -1.98 9.48
N GLY A 218 19.71 -1.37 8.98
CA GLY A 218 19.74 -0.63 7.72
C GLY A 218 20.56 -1.37 6.67
N ARG A 219 20.91 -0.65 5.62
CA ARG A 219 21.66 -1.19 4.48
C ARG A 219 23.01 -1.82 4.87
N ALA A 220 23.75 -1.16 5.77
CA ALA A 220 25.06 -1.64 6.19
C ALA A 220 25.02 -3.05 6.83
N GLN A 221 23.96 -3.36 7.59
CA GLN A 221 23.78 -4.67 8.21
C GLN A 221 23.28 -5.73 7.22
N THR A 222 22.52 -5.32 6.18
CA THR A 222 21.97 -6.24 5.19
C THR A 222 22.94 -6.58 4.07
N GLU A 223 24.00 -5.82 3.85
CA GLU A 223 25.10 -6.15 2.93
C GLU A 223 25.93 -7.35 3.42
N ASN A 224 26.09 -7.50 4.74
CA ASN A 224 26.80 -8.60 5.39
C ASN A 224 25.98 -9.13 6.57
N ILE A 225 24.98 -9.94 6.29
CA ILE A 225 24.01 -10.41 7.27
C ILE A 225 24.65 -11.33 8.33
N ASP A 226 24.61 -10.91 9.59
CA ASP A 226 24.85 -11.79 10.74
C ASP A 226 23.60 -12.64 11.00
N ARG A 227 23.60 -13.86 10.47
CA ARG A 227 22.46 -14.78 10.59
C ARG A 227 22.23 -15.27 12.02
N ALA A 228 23.29 -15.39 12.81
CA ALA A 228 23.15 -15.78 14.21
C ALA A 228 22.43 -14.69 15.01
N ALA A 229 22.81 -13.43 14.78
CA ALA A 229 22.13 -12.28 15.39
C ALA A 229 20.68 -12.18 14.91
N LEU A 230 20.38 -12.39 13.61
CA LEU A 230 19.03 -12.39 13.08
C LEU A 230 18.16 -13.44 13.77
N LEU A 231 18.67 -14.68 13.91
CA LEU A 231 17.93 -15.81 14.47
C LEU A 231 17.79 -15.75 16.01
N ASP A 232 18.50 -14.87 16.72
CA ASP A 232 18.31 -14.59 18.15
C ASP A 232 17.13 -13.66 18.45
N HIS A 233 16.42 -13.19 17.43
CA HIS A 233 15.18 -12.43 17.59
C HIS A 233 13.96 -13.34 17.51
N ASP A 234 12.90 -12.98 18.23
CA ASP A 234 11.63 -13.72 18.26
C ASP A 234 10.77 -13.40 17.01
N ILE A 235 10.87 -12.15 16.54
CA ILE A 235 10.11 -11.60 15.40
C ILE A 235 11.07 -10.89 14.45
N LEU A 236 10.90 -11.12 13.14
CA LEU A 236 11.53 -10.36 12.06
C LEU A 236 10.49 -9.55 11.30
N ILE A 237 10.71 -8.25 11.17
CA ILE A 237 9.89 -7.35 10.32
C ILE A 237 10.74 -6.88 9.15
N ASN A 238 10.36 -7.25 7.93
CA ASN A 238 11.02 -6.77 6.73
C ASN A 238 10.26 -5.58 6.13
N CYS A 239 10.87 -4.39 6.23
CA CYS A 239 10.41 -3.14 5.65
C CYS A 239 11.35 -2.64 4.54
N ALA A 240 12.29 -3.45 4.07
CA ALA A 240 13.28 -3.03 3.09
C ALA A 240 12.68 -3.04 1.68
N PHE A 241 12.81 -1.94 0.96
CA PHE A 241 12.49 -1.87 -0.46
C PHE A 241 13.74 -2.23 -1.27
N ILE A 242 13.67 -3.33 -2.03
CA ILE A 242 14.79 -3.89 -2.76
C ILE A 242 14.66 -3.54 -4.25
N LEU A 243 15.70 -2.92 -4.82
CA LEU A 243 15.75 -2.50 -6.22
C LEU A 243 16.80 -3.26 -7.06
N GLY A 244 17.46 -4.24 -6.48
CA GLY A 244 18.54 -4.95 -7.15
C GLY A 244 18.94 -6.21 -6.42
N ASP A 245 19.98 -6.87 -6.89
CA ASP A 245 20.48 -8.10 -6.30
C ASP A 245 21.04 -7.85 -4.89
N VAL A 246 20.43 -8.53 -3.91
CA VAL A 246 20.84 -8.51 -2.49
C VAL A 246 20.87 -9.94 -1.97
N PRO A 247 21.76 -10.24 -1.02
CA PRO A 247 21.72 -11.54 -0.35
C PRO A 247 20.37 -11.76 0.33
N ALA A 248 19.80 -12.96 0.20
CA ALA A 248 18.58 -13.31 0.94
C ALA A 248 18.80 -13.11 2.45
N PHE A 249 17.86 -12.39 3.09
CA PHE A 249 17.92 -12.11 4.53
C PHE A 249 17.68 -13.37 5.35
N LEU A 250 16.72 -14.18 4.93
CA LEU A 250 16.38 -15.45 5.59
C LEU A 250 16.17 -16.53 4.54
N ARG A 251 16.81 -17.68 4.72
CA ARG A 251 16.74 -18.84 3.81
C ARG A 251 16.21 -20.06 4.57
N LYS A 252 15.70 -21.03 3.85
CA LYS A 252 15.23 -22.30 4.43
C LYS A 252 16.35 -23.04 5.20
N GLU A 253 17.59 -22.91 4.72
CA GLU A 253 18.77 -23.50 5.36
C GLU A 253 19.07 -22.86 6.71
N ASP A 254 18.75 -21.60 6.90
CA ASP A 254 18.97 -20.87 8.15
C ASP A 254 18.07 -21.41 9.27
N LEU A 255 16.91 -21.98 8.92
CA LEU A 255 15.97 -22.60 9.86
C LEU A 255 16.36 -24.01 10.34
N ARG A 256 17.61 -24.43 10.15
CA ARG A 256 18.12 -25.75 10.62
C ARG A 256 18.58 -25.74 12.06
N THR A 257 19.00 -24.60 12.56
CA THR A 257 19.56 -24.43 13.92
C THR A 257 18.45 -24.10 14.90
N GLU A 258 18.72 -24.32 16.20
CA GLU A 258 17.85 -23.77 17.25
C GLU A 258 17.80 -22.26 17.09
N SER A 259 16.61 -21.76 16.83
CA SER A 259 16.34 -20.36 16.57
C SER A 259 15.22 -19.88 17.50
N ARG A 260 15.31 -18.63 17.94
CA ARG A 260 14.20 -17.97 18.62
C ARG A 260 13.14 -17.49 17.64
N LEU A 261 13.54 -17.27 16.36
CA LEU A 261 12.67 -16.72 15.34
C LEU A 261 11.47 -17.63 15.10
N SER A 262 10.29 -17.09 15.32
CA SER A 262 9.03 -17.83 15.23
C SER A 262 7.97 -17.13 14.40
N VAL A 263 8.13 -15.80 14.14
CA VAL A 263 7.23 -15.00 13.31
C VAL A 263 8.04 -14.07 12.40
N VAL A 264 7.65 -14.00 11.14
CA VAL A 264 8.15 -13.04 10.16
C VAL A 264 6.98 -12.24 9.60
N ALA A 265 7.06 -10.91 9.64
CA ALA A 265 6.20 -10.04 8.83
C ALA A 265 7.00 -9.48 7.66
N ASP A 266 6.73 -9.97 6.47
CA ASP A 266 7.28 -9.40 5.25
C ASP A 266 6.36 -8.31 4.71
N VAL A 267 6.62 -7.07 5.17
CA VAL A 267 5.82 -5.91 4.79
C VAL A 267 6.11 -5.46 3.36
N SER A 268 7.29 -5.73 2.85
CA SER A 268 7.67 -5.45 1.46
C SER A 268 6.94 -6.34 0.46
N CYS A 269 6.69 -7.59 0.84
CA CYS A 269 5.73 -8.52 0.26
C CYS A 269 5.78 -8.59 -1.28
N ASP A 270 6.94 -8.93 -1.84
CA ASP A 270 7.11 -9.11 -3.29
C ASP A 270 7.65 -10.52 -3.61
N PRO A 271 6.83 -11.58 -3.44
CA PRO A 271 7.27 -12.96 -3.63
C PRO A 271 7.65 -13.30 -5.07
N PHE A 272 7.17 -12.52 -6.04
CA PHE A 272 7.44 -12.73 -7.46
C PHE A 272 8.70 -12.01 -7.96
N SER A 273 9.30 -11.15 -7.13
CA SER A 273 10.52 -10.46 -7.46
C SER A 273 11.71 -11.43 -7.55
N ALA A 274 12.54 -11.27 -8.59
CA ALA A 274 13.83 -11.94 -8.66
C ALA A 274 14.75 -11.56 -7.47
N TYR A 275 14.44 -10.47 -6.79
CA TYR A 275 15.20 -9.91 -5.66
C TYR A 275 14.51 -10.11 -4.31
N ASN A 276 13.57 -11.07 -4.21
CA ASN A 276 12.89 -11.37 -2.95
C ASN A 276 13.91 -11.74 -1.85
N PRO A 277 14.04 -10.92 -0.78
CA PRO A 277 15.03 -11.18 0.26
C PRO A 277 14.61 -12.29 1.25
N ILE A 278 13.36 -12.76 1.20
CA ILE A 278 12.82 -13.83 2.04
C ILE A 278 12.18 -14.92 1.16
N PRO A 279 12.96 -15.70 0.41
CA PRO A 279 12.45 -16.68 -0.55
C PRO A 279 11.93 -17.96 0.15
N LEU A 280 11.08 -17.79 1.16
CA LEU A 280 10.47 -18.85 1.95
C LEU A 280 9.02 -19.10 1.59
N TYR A 281 8.44 -18.25 0.79
CA TYR A 281 7.06 -18.31 0.33
C TYR A 281 6.97 -17.87 -1.13
N HIS A 282 5.91 -18.30 -1.83
CA HIS A 282 5.76 -18.10 -3.29
C HIS A 282 4.51 -17.32 -3.65
N ASP A 283 3.66 -17.00 -2.67
CA ASP A 283 2.43 -16.25 -2.87
C ASP A 283 2.14 -15.39 -1.66
N THR A 284 1.41 -14.29 -1.84
CA THR A 284 1.03 -13.41 -0.74
C THR A 284 0.03 -14.10 0.18
N THR A 285 0.07 -13.79 1.47
CA THR A 285 -0.99 -14.18 2.38
C THR A 285 -2.20 -13.24 2.26
N THR A 286 -3.36 -13.70 2.67
CA THR A 286 -4.62 -12.96 2.52
C THR A 286 -5.25 -12.64 3.88
N TRP A 287 -6.34 -11.89 3.90
CA TRP A 287 -7.08 -11.66 5.15
C TRP A 287 -7.74 -12.94 5.68
N ASP A 288 -8.14 -13.87 4.79
CA ASP A 288 -8.73 -15.15 5.18
C ASP A 288 -7.66 -16.15 5.64
N GLN A 289 -6.45 -16.04 5.11
CA GLN A 289 -5.27 -16.84 5.47
C GLN A 289 -4.09 -15.91 5.76
N PRO A 290 -4.05 -15.26 6.95
CA PRO A 290 -3.12 -14.17 7.24
C PRO A 290 -1.66 -14.57 7.34
N TYR A 291 -1.37 -15.84 7.53
CA TYR A 291 -0.02 -16.37 7.61
C TYR A 291 0.09 -17.77 7.00
N ILE A 292 1.30 -18.16 6.69
CA ILE A 292 1.67 -19.52 6.33
C ILE A 292 2.76 -20.01 7.29
N THR A 293 2.77 -21.31 7.60
CA THR A 293 3.82 -21.94 8.40
C THR A 293 4.84 -22.59 7.49
N VAL A 294 6.10 -22.20 7.61
CA VAL A 294 7.24 -22.76 6.89
C VAL A 294 8.07 -23.64 7.82
N GLU A 295 8.30 -24.88 7.40
CA GLU A 295 9.18 -25.80 8.09
C GLU A 295 10.62 -25.60 7.66
N GLY A 296 11.53 -25.56 8.64
CA GLY A 296 12.96 -25.63 8.40
C GLY A 296 13.38 -26.98 7.81
N SER A 297 14.61 -27.04 7.34
CA SER A 297 15.16 -28.27 6.73
C SER A 297 15.27 -29.45 7.71
N ASN A 298 15.30 -29.18 9.03
CA ASN A 298 15.28 -30.20 10.10
C ASN A 298 13.88 -30.70 10.45
N LYS A 299 12.82 -30.09 9.89
CA LYS A 299 11.40 -30.36 10.15
C LYS A 299 10.96 -30.17 11.60
N THR A 300 11.80 -29.62 12.46
CA THR A 300 11.50 -29.36 13.89
C THR A 300 11.35 -27.87 14.17
N THR A 301 11.99 -27.02 13.39
CA THR A 301 11.87 -25.57 13.50
C THR A 301 10.80 -25.08 12.53
N THR A 302 9.86 -24.30 13.01
CA THR A 302 8.81 -23.68 12.18
C THR A 302 8.79 -22.17 12.38
N VAL A 303 8.55 -21.44 11.30
CA VAL A 303 8.36 -19.99 11.30
C VAL A 303 7.06 -19.67 10.59
N ASP A 304 6.23 -18.81 11.19
CA ASP A 304 5.02 -18.31 10.55
C ASP A 304 5.32 -17.00 9.82
N ILE A 305 4.92 -16.92 8.56
CA ILE A 305 5.17 -15.76 7.69
C ILE A 305 3.85 -15.06 7.39
N ILE A 306 3.79 -13.76 7.69
CA ILE A 306 2.73 -12.83 7.34
C ILE A 306 3.25 -12.00 6.16
N ALA A 307 2.59 -12.08 5.01
CA ALA A 307 2.98 -11.38 3.77
C ALA A 307 1.74 -10.84 3.04
N ILE A 308 1.06 -9.87 3.66
CA ILE A 308 -0.20 -9.30 3.18
C ILE A 308 0.09 -8.03 2.35
N ASP A 309 -0.36 -8.03 1.10
CA ASP A 309 -0.12 -6.93 0.15
C ASP A 309 -0.72 -5.57 0.58
N ASN A 310 -1.87 -5.57 1.25
CA ASN A 310 -2.60 -4.35 1.54
C ASN A 310 -2.80 -4.09 3.05
N LEU A 311 -1.78 -4.30 3.85
CA LEU A 311 -1.77 -4.08 5.31
C LEU A 311 -2.44 -2.77 5.78
N PRO A 312 -2.22 -1.59 5.14
CA PRO A 312 -2.87 -0.35 5.59
C PRO A 312 -4.39 -0.35 5.51
N SER A 313 -4.99 -1.25 4.70
CA SER A 313 -6.45 -1.38 4.60
C SER A 313 -7.08 -1.98 5.86
N LEU A 314 -6.26 -2.59 6.73
CA LEU A 314 -6.70 -3.10 8.03
C LEU A 314 -6.84 -2.01 9.10
N LEU A 315 -6.29 -0.80 8.87
CA LEU A 315 -6.48 0.39 9.71
C LEU A 315 -6.89 1.58 8.82
N PRO A 316 -8.09 1.52 8.20
CA PRO A 316 -8.42 2.40 7.08
C PRO A 316 -8.58 3.86 7.45
N ARG A 317 -8.96 4.20 8.71
CA ARG A 317 -9.14 5.58 9.17
C ARG A 317 -7.80 6.30 9.22
N GLU A 318 -6.88 5.81 10.04
CA GLU A 318 -5.58 6.42 10.28
C GLU A 318 -4.71 6.39 9.02
N ALA A 319 -4.79 5.31 8.25
CA ALA A 319 -4.12 5.24 6.95
C ALA A 319 -4.66 6.27 5.95
N SER A 320 -5.97 6.57 5.98
CA SER A 320 -6.55 7.64 5.15
C SER A 320 -6.13 9.02 5.64
N GLU A 321 -6.07 9.23 6.95
CA GLU A 321 -5.66 10.51 7.56
C GLU A 321 -4.23 10.88 7.17
N GLU A 322 -3.28 9.94 7.33
CA GLU A 322 -1.90 10.16 6.89
C GLU A 322 -1.81 10.43 5.39
N PHE A 323 -2.41 9.54 4.60
CA PHE A 323 -2.32 9.60 3.14
C PHE A 323 -2.94 10.88 2.58
N ALA A 324 -4.15 11.23 3.00
CA ALA A 324 -4.83 12.44 2.56
C ALA A 324 -4.07 13.70 2.99
N GLY A 325 -3.45 13.70 4.17
CA GLY A 325 -2.58 14.79 4.63
C GLY A 325 -1.36 14.98 3.72
N LEU A 326 -0.75 13.89 3.25
CA LEU A 326 0.36 13.95 2.28
C LEU A 326 -0.10 14.40 0.89
N LEU A 327 -1.29 14.00 0.45
CA LEU A 327 -1.80 14.29 -0.89
C LEU A 327 -2.38 15.71 -1.01
N LEU A 328 -3.01 16.24 0.04
CA LEU A 328 -3.74 17.50 0.00
C LEU A 328 -2.91 18.70 -0.51
N PRO A 329 -1.65 18.92 -0.11
CA PRO A 329 -0.84 20.01 -0.66
C PRO A 329 -0.69 19.95 -2.19
N HIS A 330 -0.62 18.74 -2.74
CA HIS A 330 -0.55 18.53 -4.19
C HIS A 330 -1.90 18.74 -4.88
N LEU A 331 -3.02 18.29 -4.26
CA LEU A 331 -4.36 18.57 -4.79
C LEU A 331 -4.64 20.08 -4.88
N LYS A 332 -4.17 20.86 -3.94
CA LYS A 332 -4.29 22.33 -3.98
C LYS A 332 -3.55 22.96 -5.17
N ASN A 333 -2.51 22.30 -5.67
CA ASN A 333 -1.71 22.74 -6.81
C ASN A 333 -2.24 22.24 -8.18
N LEU A 334 -3.36 21.53 -8.25
CA LEU A 334 -3.90 20.98 -9.50
C LEU A 334 -4.16 22.06 -10.58
N LYS A 335 -4.52 23.28 -10.20
CA LYS A 335 -4.70 24.41 -11.14
C LYS A 335 -3.41 24.82 -11.85
N ILE A 336 -2.27 24.53 -11.25
CA ILE A 336 -0.93 24.83 -11.80
C ILE A 336 -0.12 23.56 -12.08
N ARG A 337 -0.80 22.40 -12.21
CA ARG A 337 -0.15 21.09 -12.38
C ARG A 337 0.87 21.03 -13.51
N ASP A 338 0.65 21.81 -14.58
CA ASP A 338 1.56 21.90 -15.72
C ASP A 338 2.92 22.57 -15.36
N LYS A 339 3.00 23.20 -14.19
CA LYS A 339 4.22 23.86 -13.67
C LYS A 339 4.71 23.24 -12.36
N ASP A 340 3.91 22.38 -11.72
CA ASP A 340 4.26 21.71 -10.47
C ASP A 340 5.11 20.48 -10.80
N PRO A 341 6.36 20.37 -10.28
CA PRO A 341 7.29 19.30 -10.62
C PRO A 341 6.78 17.91 -10.25
N VAL A 342 5.99 17.79 -9.18
CA VAL A 342 5.43 16.49 -8.73
C VAL A 342 4.37 15.99 -9.72
N TRP A 343 3.47 16.88 -10.16
CA TRP A 343 2.48 16.53 -11.18
C TRP A 343 3.10 16.30 -12.55
N GLN A 344 4.15 17.08 -12.90
CA GLN A 344 4.90 16.86 -14.14
C GLN A 344 5.59 15.48 -14.16
N ALA A 345 6.11 15.01 -13.02
CA ALA A 345 6.71 13.67 -12.93
C ALA A 345 5.67 12.56 -13.19
N ALA A 346 4.47 12.68 -12.61
CA ALA A 346 3.37 11.74 -12.84
C ALA A 346 2.91 11.77 -14.32
N ALA A 347 2.71 12.96 -14.90
CA ALA A 347 2.32 13.13 -16.30
C ALA A 347 3.39 12.59 -17.27
N HIS A 348 4.67 12.81 -16.98
CA HIS A 348 5.77 12.26 -17.77
C HIS A 348 5.77 10.72 -17.78
N SER A 349 5.46 10.09 -16.65
CA SER A 349 5.37 8.63 -16.56
C SER A 349 4.24 8.09 -17.44
N PHE A 350 3.11 8.76 -17.48
CA PHE A 350 2.01 8.43 -18.39
C PHE A 350 2.42 8.57 -19.86
N SER A 351 3.02 9.71 -20.25
CA SER A 351 3.48 9.95 -21.62
C SER A 351 4.49 8.87 -22.09
N LYS A 352 5.39 8.43 -21.22
CA LYS A 352 6.29 7.31 -21.52
C LYS A 352 5.55 6.00 -21.77
N ALA A 353 4.53 5.69 -20.97
CA ALA A 353 3.75 4.47 -21.15
C ALA A 353 2.94 4.51 -22.45
N VAL A 354 2.39 5.66 -22.83
CA VAL A 354 1.71 5.86 -24.12
C VAL A 354 2.69 5.63 -25.29
N SER A 355 3.85 6.26 -25.27
CA SER A 355 4.87 6.08 -26.33
C SER A 355 5.34 4.63 -26.45
N LYS A 356 5.45 3.90 -25.33
CA LYS A 356 5.78 2.49 -25.34
C LYS A 356 4.68 1.65 -26.00
N LEU A 357 3.43 1.89 -25.63
CA LEU A 357 2.27 1.20 -26.20
C LEU A 357 2.19 1.39 -27.72
N GLU A 358 2.36 2.62 -28.21
CA GLU A 358 2.35 2.95 -29.64
C GLU A 358 3.50 2.24 -30.40
N ALA A 359 4.68 2.17 -29.81
CA ALA A 359 5.82 1.45 -30.39
C ALA A 359 5.55 -0.05 -30.51
N GLU A 360 4.99 -0.70 -29.45
CA GLU A 360 4.63 -2.12 -29.47
C GLU A 360 3.55 -2.43 -30.50
N GLN A 361 2.52 -1.59 -30.62
CA GLN A 361 1.47 -1.72 -31.63
C GLN A 361 2.02 -1.60 -33.05
N SER A 362 2.92 -0.66 -33.30
CA SER A 362 3.56 -0.44 -34.61
C SER A 362 4.43 -1.64 -35.04
N LEU A 363 5.13 -2.26 -34.07
CA LEU A 363 5.94 -3.47 -34.32
C LEU A 363 5.04 -4.67 -34.68
N SER A 364 3.94 -4.85 -33.95
CA SER A 364 2.99 -5.93 -34.19
C SER A 364 2.34 -5.85 -35.58
N LEU A 365 1.97 -4.64 -36.03
CA LEU A 365 1.42 -4.41 -37.36
C LEU A 365 2.42 -4.75 -38.47
N LYS A 366 3.68 -4.34 -38.33
CA LYS A 366 4.74 -4.67 -39.31
C LYS A 366 5.03 -6.17 -39.39
N GLN A 367 4.93 -6.89 -38.29
CA GLN A 367 5.10 -8.35 -38.29
C GLN A 367 3.95 -9.08 -38.98
N GLN A 368 2.73 -8.57 -38.89
CA GLN A 368 1.57 -9.12 -39.58
C GLN A 368 1.59 -8.84 -41.10
N GLU A 369 2.16 -7.71 -41.54
CA GLU A 369 2.31 -7.38 -42.95
C GLU A 369 3.44 -8.18 -43.64
N THR A 370 4.37 -8.76 -42.86
CA THR A 370 5.49 -9.52 -43.37
C THR A 370 5.33 -11.06 -43.28
N ALA A 371 4.24 -11.54 -42.68
CA ALA A 371 3.87 -12.95 -42.55
C ALA A 371 2.81 -13.35 -43.59
#